data_37fdff5084f44ed03bb8ed9c193d65a9
#
_entry.id   37fdff5084f44ed03bb8ed9c193d65a9
#
_cell.length_a   1.000
_cell.length_b   1.000
_cell.length_c   1.000
_cell.angle_alpha   90.00
_cell.angle_beta   90.00
_cell.angle_gamma   90.00
#
_symmetry.space_group_name_H-M   'P 1'
#
loop_
_entity.id
_entity.type
_entity.pdbx_description
1 polymer ?
#
loop_
_entity_poly.entity_id
_entity_poly.type
_entity_poly.pdbx_seq_one_letter_code
_entity_poly.pdbx_strand_id
1 'polypeptide(L)'
;MFNFKNHWETFRNYSFLLTELIKRDISGKYKDSTLGLFWSFLNPLLSMIVLTIVFSTFFGRTIENFPVYLLSGKLVFDLFANATTGAMDSIKGNSEIIKKIYVPKYMFAIGIVCSEFINFLISLIVLVAVMFATGAPFYMSLLYSPIPLFFLLVLTMGVGLILATATTFFTDIKYLYGVLIMLLSFMTPLFYPIEIIPEEFLFFFKINPLYAAVSSFRDIVLYGAFPQTKFLLYLIITSIIALVIGVFLFYRYQDEFVINI
;
A
#
# COMPACT_ATOMS: atom_id res chain seq x y z
N MET A 1 10.34 -13.17 -26.89
CA MET A 1 9.12 -13.98 -26.80
C MET A 1 8.92 -14.34 -25.33
N PHE A 2 7.91 -13.78 -24.67
CA PHE A 2 7.63 -14.03 -23.25
C PHE A 2 7.22 -15.49 -23.03
N ASN A 3 8.08 -16.29 -22.43
CA ASN A 3 7.79 -17.68 -22.13
C ASN A 3 7.29 -17.79 -20.68
N PHE A 4 5.97 -17.71 -20.50
CA PHE A 4 5.29 -17.70 -19.19
C PHE A 4 5.65 -18.92 -18.32
N LYS A 5 5.89 -20.10 -18.93
CA LYS A 5 6.30 -21.31 -18.20
C LYS A 5 7.65 -21.16 -17.50
N ASN A 6 8.65 -20.57 -18.17
CA ASN A 6 9.98 -20.36 -17.56
C ASN A 6 9.93 -19.38 -16.39
N HIS A 7 9.04 -18.36 -16.45
CA HIS A 7 8.92 -17.38 -15.37
C HIS A 7 8.23 -17.95 -14.12
N TRP A 8 7.25 -18.84 -14.29
CA TRP A 8 6.60 -19.52 -13.17
C TRP A 8 7.54 -20.49 -12.46
N GLU A 9 8.32 -21.27 -13.21
CA GLU A 9 9.36 -22.15 -12.65
C GLU A 9 10.44 -21.33 -11.92
N THR A 10 10.88 -20.23 -12.51
CA THR A 10 11.82 -19.30 -11.87
C THR A 10 11.24 -18.75 -10.57
N PHE A 11 10.00 -18.26 -10.57
CA PHE A 11 9.36 -17.76 -9.35
C PHE A 11 9.28 -18.84 -8.27
N ARG A 12 8.91 -20.06 -8.61
CA ARG A 12 8.84 -21.18 -7.66
C ARG A 12 10.23 -21.55 -7.10
N ASN A 13 11.24 -21.55 -7.93
CA ASN A 13 12.61 -21.86 -7.52
C ASN A 13 13.19 -20.80 -6.57
N TYR A 14 12.77 -19.54 -6.71
CA TYR A 14 13.21 -18.43 -5.85
C TYR A 14 12.19 -18.06 -4.76
N SER A 15 11.12 -18.83 -4.56
CA SER A 15 10.13 -18.57 -3.50
C SER A 15 10.73 -18.58 -2.10
N PHE A 16 11.74 -19.43 -1.86
CA PHE A 16 12.52 -19.45 -0.62
C PHE A 16 13.22 -18.10 -0.39
N LEU A 17 13.86 -17.55 -1.43
CA LEU A 17 14.51 -16.24 -1.34
C LEU A 17 13.50 -15.13 -1.01
N LEU A 18 12.33 -15.12 -1.67
CA LEU A 18 11.28 -14.15 -1.37
C LEU A 18 10.87 -14.21 0.12
N THR A 19 10.72 -15.42 0.64
CA THR A 19 10.38 -15.61 2.06
C THR A 19 11.47 -15.07 2.99
N GLU A 20 12.74 -15.30 2.67
CA GLU A 20 13.87 -14.79 3.47
C GLU A 20 14.01 -13.26 3.37
N LEU A 21 13.75 -12.66 2.19
CA LEU A 21 13.70 -11.21 2.03
C LEU A 21 12.60 -10.60 2.89
N ILE A 22 11.38 -11.17 2.84
CA ILE A 22 10.26 -10.70 3.67
C ILE A 22 10.59 -10.80 5.16
N LYS A 23 11.13 -11.94 5.63
CA LYS A 23 11.53 -12.11 7.04
C LYS A 23 12.59 -11.07 7.44
N ARG A 24 13.61 -10.88 6.60
CA ARG A 24 14.68 -9.91 6.82
C ARG A 24 14.09 -8.49 6.96
N ASP A 25 13.20 -8.10 6.05
CA ASP A 25 12.64 -6.75 6.03
C ASP A 25 11.72 -6.49 7.23
N ILE A 26 10.88 -7.47 7.62
CA ILE A 26 10.04 -7.38 8.83
C ILE A 26 10.91 -7.33 10.08
N SER A 27 11.91 -8.22 10.20
CA SER A 27 12.79 -8.27 11.36
C SER A 27 13.69 -7.04 11.44
N GLY A 28 14.18 -6.55 10.29
CA GLY A 28 15.05 -5.39 10.18
C GLY A 28 14.37 -4.09 10.62
N LYS A 29 13.08 -3.96 10.33
CA LYS A 29 12.28 -2.76 10.68
C LYS A 29 12.26 -2.47 12.20
N TYR A 30 12.41 -3.50 13.04
CA TYR A 30 12.28 -3.39 14.50
C TYR A 30 13.46 -4.00 15.27
N LYS A 31 14.56 -4.30 14.60
CA LYS A 31 15.70 -5.09 15.15
C LYS A 31 16.29 -4.48 16.43
N ASP A 32 16.41 -3.16 16.48
CA ASP A 32 17.07 -2.46 17.60
C ASP A 32 16.06 -1.90 18.61
N SER A 33 14.78 -2.28 18.51
CA SER A 33 13.71 -1.82 19.40
C SER A 33 13.41 -2.82 20.50
N THR A 34 13.29 -2.33 21.74
CA THR A 34 12.86 -3.16 22.90
C THR A 34 11.43 -3.71 22.75
N LEU A 35 10.55 -2.98 22.05
CA LEU A 35 9.17 -3.39 21.79
C LEU A 35 9.04 -4.25 20.52
N GLY A 36 10.07 -4.29 19.66
CA GLY A 36 10.09 -5.12 18.47
C GLY A 36 8.84 -4.97 17.59
N LEU A 37 8.29 -6.10 17.17
CA LEU A 37 7.07 -6.16 16.32
C LEU A 37 5.83 -5.52 16.95
N PHE A 38 5.83 -5.24 18.26
CA PHE A 38 4.70 -4.58 18.90
C PHE A 38 4.46 -3.17 18.35
N TRP A 39 5.46 -2.52 17.79
CA TRP A 39 5.33 -1.25 17.08
C TRP A 39 4.39 -1.33 15.86
N SER A 40 4.25 -2.48 15.22
CA SER A 40 3.28 -2.65 14.12
C SER A 40 1.83 -2.46 14.58
N PHE A 41 1.54 -2.70 15.87
CA PHE A 41 0.23 -2.42 16.49
C PHE A 41 0.17 -1.01 17.06
N LEU A 42 1.22 -0.56 17.73
CA LEU A 42 1.23 0.73 18.41
C LEU A 42 1.17 1.92 17.45
N ASN A 43 1.93 1.88 16.35
CA ASN A 43 1.97 3.00 15.41
C ASN A 43 0.59 3.35 14.81
N PRO A 44 -0.19 2.39 14.25
CA PRO A 44 -1.54 2.67 13.78
C PRO A 44 -2.46 3.16 14.90
N LEU A 45 -2.37 2.55 16.09
CA LEU A 45 -3.20 2.91 17.24
C LEU A 45 -2.92 4.32 17.72
N LEU A 46 -1.65 4.66 17.99
CA LEU A 46 -1.25 5.99 18.46
C LEU A 46 -1.55 7.06 17.42
N SER A 47 -1.27 6.79 16.15
CA SER A 47 -1.61 7.71 15.06
C SER A 47 -3.12 7.97 15.00
N MET A 48 -3.94 6.92 15.14
CA MET A 48 -5.39 7.03 15.18
C MET A 48 -5.84 7.89 16.38
N ILE A 49 -5.30 7.65 17.58
CA ILE A 49 -5.65 8.41 18.78
C ILE A 49 -5.34 9.90 18.58
N VAL A 50 -4.11 10.22 18.15
CA VAL A 50 -3.69 11.62 17.95
C VAL A 50 -4.56 12.31 16.90
N LEU A 51 -4.76 11.68 15.76
CA LEU A 51 -5.55 12.26 14.68
C LEU A 51 -7.04 12.34 15.04
N THR A 52 -7.56 11.40 15.83
CA THR A 52 -8.93 11.46 16.34
C THR A 52 -9.10 12.65 17.27
N ILE A 53 -8.18 12.89 18.20
CA ILE A 53 -8.24 14.05 19.12
C ILE A 53 -8.26 15.35 18.33
N VAL A 54 -7.41 15.47 17.30
CA VAL A 54 -7.32 16.69 16.48
C VAL A 54 -8.56 16.90 15.62
N PHE A 55 -8.96 15.87 14.86
CA PHE A 55 -9.97 16.02 13.81
C PHE A 55 -11.39 15.71 14.25
N SER A 56 -11.60 14.97 15.35
CA SER A 56 -12.95 14.70 15.86
C SER A 56 -13.67 15.97 16.32
N THR A 57 -12.92 16.98 16.75
CA THR A 57 -13.48 18.30 17.11
C THR A 57 -14.16 18.95 15.91
N PHE A 58 -13.65 18.75 14.71
CA PHE A 58 -14.17 19.35 13.48
C PHE A 58 -15.19 18.44 12.80
N PHE A 59 -14.94 17.13 12.73
CA PHE A 59 -15.70 16.20 11.89
C PHE A 59 -16.39 15.07 12.64
N GLY A 60 -16.15 14.92 13.95
CA GLY A 60 -16.71 13.83 14.76
C GLY A 60 -18.21 13.87 14.91
N ARG A 61 -18.87 15.01 14.64
CA ARG A 61 -20.33 15.13 14.62
C ARG A 61 -20.95 14.74 13.27
N THR A 62 -20.17 14.78 12.20
CA THR A 62 -20.63 14.52 10.82
C THR A 62 -20.37 13.08 10.42
N ILE A 63 -19.33 12.46 10.97
CA ILE A 63 -18.89 11.11 10.62
C ILE A 63 -19.20 10.17 11.79
N GLU A 64 -20.05 9.19 11.52
CA GLU A 64 -20.33 8.13 12.48
C GLU A 64 -19.07 7.29 12.71
N ASN A 65 -18.75 7.05 13.99
CA ASN A 65 -17.57 6.31 14.42
C ASN A 65 -16.25 6.80 13.77
N PHE A 66 -15.93 8.06 14.01
CA PHE A 66 -14.75 8.73 13.44
C PHE A 66 -13.43 7.95 13.60
N PRO A 67 -13.11 7.28 14.74
CA PRO A 67 -11.89 6.49 14.88
C PRO A 67 -11.78 5.37 13.83
N VAL A 68 -12.87 4.63 13.58
CA VAL A 68 -12.90 3.55 12.57
C VAL A 68 -12.81 4.13 11.15
N TYR A 69 -13.51 5.24 10.90
CA TYR A 69 -13.43 5.96 9.61
C TYR A 69 -12.00 6.38 9.27
N LEU A 70 -11.31 6.98 10.24
CA LEU A 70 -9.93 7.44 10.10
C LEU A 70 -8.98 6.28 9.91
N LEU A 71 -9.06 5.27 10.79
CA LEU A 71 -8.13 4.15 10.79
C LEU A 71 -8.27 3.31 9.52
N SER A 72 -9.50 3.01 9.08
CA SER A 72 -9.73 2.26 7.84
C SER A 72 -9.13 2.92 6.61
N GLY A 73 -9.29 4.24 6.47
CA GLY A 73 -8.70 4.99 5.36
C GLY A 73 -7.18 5.07 5.46
N LYS A 74 -6.67 5.38 6.66
CA LYS A 74 -5.24 5.53 6.91
C LYS A 74 -4.47 4.24 6.64
N LEU A 75 -4.96 3.08 7.10
CA LEU A 75 -4.28 1.79 6.87
C LEU A 75 -4.14 1.47 5.38
N VAL A 76 -5.19 1.68 4.59
CA VAL A 76 -5.18 1.47 3.13
C VAL A 76 -4.17 2.40 2.46
N PHE A 77 -4.14 3.66 2.86
CA PHE A 77 -3.18 4.64 2.33
C PHE A 77 -1.75 4.33 2.74
N ASP A 78 -1.51 4.03 4.02
CA ASP A 78 -0.18 3.74 4.57
C ASP A 78 0.44 2.49 3.92
N LEU A 79 -0.35 1.45 3.64
CA LEU A 79 0.11 0.29 2.87
C LEU A 79 0.70 0.72 1.52
N PHE A 80 -0.05 1.51 0.76
CA PHE A 80 0.42 1.98 -0.54
C PHE A 80 1.65 2.86 -0.42
N ALA A 81 1.61 3.87 0.46
CA ALA A 81 2.68 4.83 0.63
C ALA A 81 3.99 4.18 1.08
N ASN A 82 3.93 3.33 2.12
CA ASN A 82 5.13 2.68 2.67
C ASN A 82 5.72 1.65 1.69
N ALA A 83 4.87 0.81 1.09
CA ALA A 83 5.32 -0.23 0.18
C ALA A 83 5.94 0.36 -1.10
N THR A 84 5.33 1.38 -1.69
CA THR A 84 5.87 2.01 -2.91
C THR A 84 7.13 2.82 -2.63
N THR A 85 7.18 3.53 -1.49
CA THR A 85 8.40 4.23 -1.04
C THR A 85 9.53 3.24 -0.76
N GLY A 86 9.26 2.14 -0.07
CA GLY A 86 10.26 1.11 0.17
C GLY A 86 10.75 0.44 -1.13
N ALA A 87 9.83 0.17 -2.07
CA ALA A 87 10.16 -0.43 -3.35
C ALA A 87 11.12 0.44 -4.19
N MET A 88 11.07 1.76 -4.07
CA MET A 88 12.01 2.67 -4.73
C MET A 88 13.48 2.36 -4.39
N ASP A 89 13.75 2.00 -3.15
CA ASP A 89 15.09 1.72 -2.66
C ASP A 89 15.51 0.26 -2.83
N SER A 90 14.60 -0.60 -3.29
CA SER A 90 14.80 -2.04 -3.33
C SER A 90 16.01 -2.49 -4.15
N ILE A 91 16.29 -1.84 -5.27
CA ILE A 91 17.40 -2.21 -6.17
C ILE A 91 18.72 -1.63 -5.64
N LYS A 92 18.78 -0.33 -5.37
CA LYS A 92 20.01 0.31 -4.86
C LYS A 92 20.39 -0.18 -3.47
N GLY A 93 19.42 -0.36 -2.58
CA GLY A 93 19.65 -0.86 -1.23
C GLY A 93 20.15 -2.32 -1.16
N ASN A 94 19.94 -3.11 -2.22
CA ASN A 94 20.41 -4.50 -2.32
C ASN A 94 21.52 -4.65 -3.39
N SER A 95 22.19 -3.56 -3.76
CA SER A 95 23.22 -3.54 -4.82
C SER A 95 24.34 -4.56 -4.59
N GLU A 96 24.80 -4.73 -3.37
CA GLU A 96 25.86 -5.70 -3.05
C GLU A 96 25.45 -7.16 -3.32
N ILE A 97 24.19 -7.51 -3.08
CA ILE A 97 23.65 -8.85 -3.35
C ILE A 97 23.47 -9.02 -4.86
N ILE A 98 22.89 -8.02 -5.53
CA ILE A 98 22.61 -8.05 -6.96
C ILE A 98 23.90 -8.16 -7.80
N LYS A 99 24.99 -7.55 -7.34
CA LYS A 99 26.32 -7.65 -8.01
C LYS A 99 27.01 -9.00 -7.81
N LYS A 100 26.74 -9.69 -6.72
CA LYS A 100 27.46 -10.94 -6.35
C LYS A 100 26.71 -12.20 -6.77
N ILE A 101 25.39 -12.16 -6.87
CA ILE A 101 24.57 -13.35 -7.07
C ILE A 101 23.56 -13.07 -8.19
N TYR A 102 23.44 -14.03 -9.13
CA TYR A 102 22.40 -13.96 -10.18
C TYR A 102 21.03 -14.32 -9.58
N VAL A 103 20.24 -13.28 -9.30
CA VAL A 103 18.89 -13.40 -8.73
C VAL A 103 17.92 -12.53 -9.54
N PRO A 104 16.67 -12.98 -9.76
CA PRO A 104 15.66 -12.14 -10.38
C PRO A 104 15.45 -10.85 -9.57
N LYS A 105 15.83 -9.71 -10.14
CA LYS A 105 15.89 -8.43 -9.43
C LYS A 105 14.51 -7.94 -8.94
N TYR A 106 13.43 -8.33 -9.62
CA TYR A 106 12.05 -8.00 -9.20
C TYR A 106 11.68 -8.57 -7.81
N MET A 107 12.36 -9.64 -7.36
CA MET A 107 12.12 -10.23 -6.05
C MET A 107 12.35 -9.23 -4.90
N PHE A 108 13.30 -8.32 -5.05
CA PHE A 108 13.56 -7.31 -4.04
C PHE A 108 12.42 -6.30 -3.90
N ALA A 109 11.90 -5.80 -5.01
CA ALA A 109 10.76 -4.87 -4.98
C ALA A 109 9.47 -5.56 -4.49
N ILE A 110 9.18 -6.76 -5.00
CA ILE A 110 8.02 -7.55 -4.56
C ILE A 110 8.14 -7.94 -3.09
N GLY A 111 9.35 -8.29 -2.61
CA GLY A 111 9.62 -8.64 -1.21
C GLY A 111 9.20 -7.51 -0.26
N ILE A 112 9.57 -6.27 -0.58
CA ILE A 112 9.18 -5.10 0.22
C ILE A 112 7.67 -4.90 0.21
N VAL A 113 7.02 -4.99 -0.97
CA VAL A 113 5.55 -4.85 -1.05
C VAL A 113 4.85 -5.93 -0.23
N CYS A 114 5.32 -7.18 -0.30
CA CYS A 114 4.77 -8.28 0.50
C CYS A 114 5.01 -8.07 2.00
N SER A 115 6.17 -7.59 2.41
CA SER A 115 6.46 -7.32 3.83
C SER A 115 5.56 -6.22 4.40
N GLU A 116 5.33 -5.15 3.63
CA GLU A 116 4.40 -4.10 4.05
C GLU A 116 2.94 -4.57 4.03
N PHE A 117 2.57 -5.47 3.13
CA PHE A 117 1.25 -6.09 3.15
C PHE A 117 1.04 -6.95 4.41
N ILE A 118 2.05 -7.69 4.86
CA ILE A 118 1.99 -8.43 6.14
C ILE A 118 1.84 -7.46 7.31
N ASN A 119 2.60 -6.35 7.35
CA ASN A 119 2.45 -5.31 8.35
C ASN A 119 1.03 -4.71 8.36
N PHE A 120 0.46 -4.50 7.17
CA PHE A 120 -0.92 -4.04 7.03
C PHE A 120 -1.92 -5.06 7.59
N LEU A 121 -1.76 -6.37 7.32
CA LEU A 121 -2.62 -7.42 7.89
C LEU A 121 -2.55 -7.44 9.43
N ILE A 122 -1.38 -7.23 10.00
CA ILE A 122 -1.21 -7.06 11.46
C ILE A 122 -1.98 -5.82 11.93
N SER A 123 -1.88 -4.71 11.20
CA SER A 123 -2.58 -3.47 11.54
C SER A 123 -4.11 -3.57 11.42
N LEU A 124 -4.64 -4.48 10.59
CA LEU A 124 -6.08 -4.77 10.55
C LEU A 124 -6.60 -5.34 11.87
N ILE A 125 -5.76 -6.04 12.65
CA ILE A 125 -6.13 -6.52 13.99
C ILE A 125 -6.41 -5.31 14.90
N VAL A 126 -5.64 -4.22 14.76
CA VAL A 126 -5.89 -2.97 15.49
C VAL A 126 -7.23 -2.37 15.07
N LEU A 127 -7.55 -2.38 13.78
CA LEU A 127 -8.85 -1.91 13.29
C LEU A 127 -10.00 -2.68 13.92
N VAL A 128 -9.91 -4.01 13.94
CA VAL A 128 -10.91 -4.87 14.59
C VAL A 128 -11.04 -4.57 16.08
N ALA A 129 -9.91 -4.41 16.79
CA ALA A 129 -9.90 -4.04 18.21
C ALA A 129 -10.57 -2.68 18.46
N VAL A 130 -10.31 -1.68 17.61
CA VAL A 130 -10.95 -0.36 17.69
C VAL A 130 -12.44 -0.45 17.38
N MET A 131 -12.88 -1.27 16.42
CA MET A 131 -14.29 -1.52 16.16
C MET A 131 -15.00 -2.08 17.39
N PHE A 132 -14.39 -3.06 18.09
CA PHE A 132 -14.92 -3.56 19.35
C PHE A 132 -14.99 -2.49 20.45
N ALA A 133 -13.91 -1.71 20.62
CA ALA A 133 -13.83 -0.67 21.66
C ALA A 133 -14.81 0.47 21.44
N THR A 134 -15.14 0.79 20.19
CA THR A 134 -16.05 1.89 19.83
C THR A 134 -17.49 1.44 19.60
N GLY A 135 -17.78 0.14 19.73
CA GLY A 135 -19.12 -0.42 19.48
C GLY A 135 -19.54 -0.37 18.00
N ALA A 136 -18.59 -0.32 17.07
CA ALA A 136 -18.91 -0.37 15.64
C ALA A 136 -19.55 -1.71 15.26
N PRO A 137 -20.59 -1.72 14.43
CA PRO A 137 -21.23 -2.97 14.02
C PRO A 137 -20.34 -3.81 13.14
N PHE A 138 -20.38 -5.13 13.31
CA PHE A 138 -19.72 -6.09 12.44
C PHE A 138 -20.70 -6.58 11.38
N TYR A 139 -20.45 -6.17 10.16
CA TYR A 139 -21.31 -6.56 9.04
C TYR A 139 -20.79 -7.81 8.33
N MET A 140 -21.70 -8.57 7.73
CA MET A 140 -21.33 -9.72 6.87
C MET A 140 -20.55 -9.29 5.62
N SER A 141 -20.68 -8.02 5.23
CA SER A 141 -19.90 -7.41 4.15
C SER A 141 -18.39 -7.50 4.34
N LEU A 142 -17.88 -7.59 5.58
CA LEU A 142 -16.46 -7.77 5.87
C LEU A 142 -15.82 -8.95 5.11
N LEU A 143 -16.63 -9.95 4.74
CA LEU A 143 -16.19 -11.08 3.93
C LEU A 143 -15.76 -10.67 2.51
N TYR A 144 -16.20 -9.52 2.02
CA TYR A 144 -15.81 -8.95 0.71
C TYR A 144 -14.56 -8.09 0.77
N SER A 145 -14.04 -7.79 1.97
CA SER A 145 -12.84 -6.94 2.13
C SER A 145 -11.60 -7.45 1.39
N PRO A 146 -11.36 -8.76 1.18
CA PRO A 146 -10.21 -9.21 0.40
C PRO A 146 -10.21 -8.71 -1.05
N ILE A 147 -11.38 -8.39 -1.63
CA ILE A 147 -11.47 -7.96 -3.04
C ILE A 147 -10.74 -6.62 -3.26
N PRO A 148 -11.15 -5.49 -2.64
CA PRO A 148 -10.45 -4.22 -2.83
C PRO A 148 -9.01 -4.26 -2.32
N LEU A 149 -8.71 -5.03 -1.26
CA LEU A 149 -7.36 -5.17 -0.74
C LEU A 149 -6.43 -5.92 -1.70
N PHE A 150 -6.92 -6.93 -2.39
CA PHE A 150 -6.16 -7.63 -3.43
C PHE A 150 -5.79 -6.69 -4.58
N PHE A 151 -6.75 -5.90 -5.09
CA PHE A 151 -6.47 -4.96 -6.18
C PHE A 151 -5.59 -3.78 -5.72
N LEU A 152 -5.70 -3.36 -4.45
CA LEU A 152 -4.77 -2.42 -3.87
C LEU A 152 -3.33 -2.99 -3.85
N LEU A 153 -3.16 -4.26 -3.47
CA LEU A 153 -1.86 -4.93 -3.50
C LEU A 153 -1.29 -4.99 -4.93
N VAL A 154 -2.13 -5.33 -5.91
CA VAL A 154 -1.75 -5.34 -7.34
C VAL A 154 -1.33 -3.95 -7.81
N LEU A 155 -2.08 -2.91 -7.45
CA LEU A 155 -1.74 -1.51 -7.73
C LEU A 155 -0.37 -1.14 -7.13
N THR A 156 -0.18 -1.48 -5.86
CA THR A 156 1.06 -1.20 -5.12
C THR A 156 2.25 -1.92 -5.72
N MET A 157 2.10 -3.17 -6.14
CA MET A 157 3.15 -3.93 -6.85
C MET A 157 3.51 -3.25 -8.18
N GLY A 158 2.51 -2.87 -8.97
CA GLY A 158 2.73 -2.20 -10.26
C GLY A 158 3.48 -0.88 -10.10
N VAL A 159 2.99 0.00 -9.25
CA VAL A 159 3.63 1.29 -8.96
C VAL A 159 5.01 1.10 -8.33
N GLY A 160 5.17 0.16 -7.41
CA GLY A 160 6.46 -0.19 -6.81
C GLY A 160 7.52 -0.60 -7.83
N LEU A 161 7.16 -1.42 -8.82
CA LEU A 161 8.07 -1.81 -9.91
C LEU A 161 8.44 -0.62 -10.82
N ILE A 162 7.47 0.25 -11.14
CA ILE A 162 7.73 1.47 -11.91
C ILE A 162 8.76 2.35 -11.17
N LEU A 163 8.51 2.58 -9.89
CA LEU A 163 9.36 3.44 -9.06
C LEU A 163 10.74 2.83 -8.82
N ALA A 164 10.83 1.52 -8.55
CA ALA A 164 12.11 0.81 -8.43
C ALA A 164 12.97 0.95 -9.69
N THR A 165 12.33 0.84 -10.88
CA THR A 165 13.01 1.07 -12.15
C THR A 165 13.45 2.51 -12.29
N ALA A 166 12.53 3.46 -12.10
CA ALA A 166 12.80 4.87 -12.32
C ALA A 166 13.89 5.43 -11.38
N THR A 167 13.87 5.06 -10.10
CA THR A 167 14.86 5.53 -9.11
C THR A 167 16.24 4.89 -9.29
N THR A 168 16.32 3.75 -9.96
CA THR A 168 17.64 3.17 -10.32
C THR A 168 18.39 4.08 -11.28
N PHE A 169 17.70 4.72 -12.23
CA PHE A 169 18.30 5.66 -13.18
C PHE A 169 18.34 7.09 -12.64
N PHE A 170 17.28 7.56 -11.99
CA PHE A 170 17.11 8.94 -11.55
C PHE A 170 16.81 9.01 -10.05
N THR A 171 17.80 9.26 -9.23
CA THR A 171 17.66 9.30 -7.77
C THR A 171 16.70 10.41 -7.29
N ASP A 172 16.59 11.51 -8.04
CA ASP A 172 15.74 12.65 -7.70
C ASP A 172 14.25 12.34 -7.68
N ILE A 173 13.84 11.24 -8.34
CA ILE A 173 12.46 10.75 -8.29
C ILE A 173 11.98 10.51 -6.86
N LYS A 174 12.86 10.15 -5.92
CA LYS A 174 12.51 9.96 -4.51
C LYS A 174 11.93 11.24 -3.88
N TYR A 175 12.54 12.37 -4.16
CA TYR A 175 12.10 13.66 -3.62
C TYR A 175 10.76 14.07 -4.24
N LEU A 176 10.63 13.92 -5.56
CA LEU A 176 9.37 14.19 -6.27
C LEU A 176 8.24 13.28 -5.80
N TYR A 177 8.55 12.00 -5.58
CA TYR A 177 7.56 11.03 -5.10
C TYR A 177 7.12 11.32 -3.66
N GLY A 178 8.02 11.79 -2.80
CA GLY A 178 7.65 12.25 -1.45
C GLY A 178 6.60 13.36 -1.47
N VAL A 179 6.77 14.34 -2.37
CA VAL A 179 5.78 15.40 -2.56
C VAL A 179 4.48 14.85 -3.15
N LEU A 180 4.55 13.89 -4.09
CA LEU A 180 3.38 13.25 -4.65
C LEU A 180 2.58 12.47 -3.59
N ILE A 181 3.23 11.70 -2.72
CA ILE A 181 2.57 11.00 -1.61
C ILE A 181 1.89 11.99 -0.66
N MET A 182 2.54 13.10 -0.35
CA MET A 182 1.93 14.16 0.45
C MET A 182 0.67 14.72 -0.25
N LEU A 183 0.73 15.02 -1.53
CA LEU A 183 -0.42 15.46 -2.32
C LEU A 183 -1.54 14.42 -2.29
N LEU A 184 -1.22 13.13 -2.56
CA LEU A 184 -2.19 12.04 -2.55
C LEU A 184 -2.84 11.84 -1.18
N SER A 185 -2.13 12.11 -0.07
CA SER A 185 -2.70 12.02 1.28
C SER A 185 -3.81 13.05 1.53
N PHE A 186 -3.70 14.23 0.91
CA PHE A 186 -4.74 15.25 0.94
C PHE A 186 -5.81 15.01 -0.12
N MET A 187 -5.48 14.45 -1.27
CA MET A 187 -6.43 14.07 -2.32
C MET A 187 -7.18 12.75 -2.04
N THR A 188 -6.86 12.09 -0.93
CA THR A 188 -7.63 10.96 -0.42
C THR A 188 -8.30 11.43 0.86
N PRO A 189 -9.64 11.46 0.98
CA PRO A 189 -10.33 12.00 2.16
C PRO A 189 -10.14 11.05 3.37
N LEU A 190 -8.94 11.10 3.97
CA LEU A 190 -8.57 10.27 5.11
C LEU A 190 -9.15 10.81 6.41
N PHE A 191 -9.13 12.13 6.57
CA PHE A 191 -9.42 12.83 7.83
C PHE A 191 -10.72 13.64 7.81
N TYR A 192 -11.35 13.77 6.65
CA TYR A 192 -12.52 14.61 6.42
C TYR A 192 -13.52 13.91 5.49
N PRO A 193 -14.80 14.27 5.55
CA PRO A 193 -15.81 13.73 4.66
C PRO A 193 -15.68 14.34 3.25
N ILE A 194 -15.99 13.55 2.22
CA ILE A 194 -15.87 13.99 0.81
C ILE A 194 -16.85 15.14 0.50
N GLU A 195 -17.93 15.24 1.24
CA GLU A 195 -19.03 16.20 1.05
C GLU A 195 -18.60 17.66 1.28
N ILE A 196 -17.47 17.89 1.97
CA ILE A 196 -16.94 19.27 2.15
C ILE A 196 -16.20 19.79 0.92
N ILE A 197 -15.91 18.90 -0.04
CA ILE A 197 -15.18 19.29 -1.25
C ILE A 197 -16.14 19.91 -2.25
N PRO A 198 -15.83 21.13 -2.78
CA PRO A 198 -16.62 21.74 -3.85
C PRO A 198 -16.69 20.84 -5.08
N GLU A 199 -17.84 20.82 -5.75
CA GLU A 199 -18.10 19.93 -6.90
C GLU A 199 -17.05 20.07 -8.01
N GLU A 200 -16.51 21.26 -8.21
CA GLU A 200 -15.47 21.58 -9.20
C GLU A 200 -14.19 20.77 -9.01
N PHE A 201 -13.85 20.42 -7.74
CA PHE A 201 -12.64 19.67 -7.40
C PHE A 201 -12.87 18.17 -7.25
N LEU A 202 -14.10 17.69 -7.18
CA LEU A 202 -14.42 16.27 -6.98
C LEU A 202 -13.82 15.37 -8.07
N PHE A 203 -13.64 15.88 -9.28
CA PHE A 203 -13.02 15.15 -10.38
C PHE A 203 -11.60 14.70 -10.02
N PHE A 204 -10.79 15.59 -9.44
CA PHE A 204 -9.40 15.28 -9.07
C PHE A 204 -9.31 14.19 -7.98
N PHE A 205 -10.27 14.18 -7.05
CA PHE A 205 -10.35 13.14 -6.02
C PHE A 205 -10.78 11.79 -6.62
N LYS A 206 -11.77 11.79 -7.49
CA LYS A 206 -12.31 10.55 -8.10
C LYS A 206 -11.34 9.90 -9.09
N ILE A 207 -10.42 10.65 -9.69
CA ILE A 207 -9.37 10.11 -10.56
C ILE A 207 -8.24 9.43 -9.75
N ASN A 208 -8.17 9.66 -8.45
CA ASN A 208 -7.18 9.04 -7.57
C ASN A 208 -7.58 7.57 -7.29
N PRO A 209 -6.79 6.55 -7.69
CA PRO A 209 -7.11 5.15 -7.42
C PRO A 209 -7.10 4.80 -5.93
N LEU A 210 -6.35 5.56 -5.10
CA LEU A 210 -6.36 5.38 -3.65
C LEU A 210 -7.69 5.81 -3.04
N TYR A 211 -8.33 6.86 -3.58
CA TYR A 211 -9.68 7.21 -3.19
C TYR A 211 -10.65 6.05 -3.44
N ALA A 212 -10.57 5.43 -4.61
CA ALA A 212 -11.41 4.28 -4.95
C ALA A 212 -11.16 3.08 -4.00
N ALA A 213 -9.90 2.82 -3.64
CA ALA A 213 -9.54 1.77 -2.70
C ALA A 213 -10.08 2.03 -1.28
N VAL A 214 -9.86 3.26 -0.77
CA VAL A 214 -10.33 3.68 0.56
C VAL A 214 -11.85 3.68 0.63
N SER A 215 -12.53 4.25 -0.38
CA SER A 215 -13.99 4.27 -0.44
C SER A 215 -14.56 2.85 -0.48
N SER A 216 -14.04 1.97 -1.33
CA SER A 216 -14.47 0.57 -1.41
C SER A 216 -14.27 -0.19 -0.10
N PHE A 217 -13.16 0.07 0.60
CA PHE A 217 -12.91 -0.56 1.90
C PHE A 217 -13.83 -0.02 3.00
N ARG A 218 -14.12 1.29 3.00
CA ARG A 218 -15.06 1.92 3.93
C ARG A 218 -16.50 1.48 3.71
N ASP A 219 -16.94 1.32 2.45
CA ASP A 219 -18.28 0.79 2.14
C ASP A 219 -18.50 -0.55 2.86
N ILE A 220 -17.48 -1.40 2.89
CA ILE A 220 -17.52 -2.71 3.53
C ILE A 220 -17.47 -2.61 5.06
N VAL A 221 -16.53 -1.82 5.60
CA VAL A 221 -16.22 -1.81 7.05
C VAL A 221 -17.21 -0.98 7.85
N LEU A 222 -17.59 0.20 7.33
CA LEU A 222 -18.42 1.17 8.06
C LEU A 222 -19.88 1.09 7.71
N TYR A 223 -20.20 0.93 6.41
CA TYR A 223 -21.57 1.03 5.93
C TYR A 223 -22.23 -0.33 5.69
N GLY A 224 -21.49 -1.43 5.86
CA GLY A 224 -22.03 -2.78 5.69
C GLY A 224 -22.49 -3.08 4.25
N ALA A 225 -22.08 -2.29 3.28
CA ALA A 225 -22.50 -2.36 1.90
C ALA A 225 -21.44 -3.04 1.02
N PHE A 226 -21.88 -3.55 -0.14
CA PHE A 226 -20.93 -3.94 -1.19
C PHE A 226 -20.31 -2.68 -1.81
N PRO A 227 -19.00 -2.68 -2.16
CA PRO A 227 -18.34 -1.53 -2.74
C PRO A 227 -19.08 -1.01 -3.97
N GLN A 228 -19.12 0.31 -4.12
CA GLN A 228 -19.72 0.91 -5.31
C GLN A 228 -19.02 0.38 -6.56
N THR A 229 -19.78 -0.24 -7.46
CA THR A 229 -19.26 -0.91 -8.66
C THR A 229 -18.34 0.00 -9.49
N LYS A 230 -18.65 1.30 -9.57
CA LYS A 230 -17.82 2.27 -10.32
C LYS A 230 -16.41 2.40 -9.73
N PHE A 231 -16.29 2.54 -8.41
CA PHE A 231 -14.99 2.66 -7.74
C PHE A 231 -14.21 1.36 -7.76
N LEU A 232 -14.90 0.24 -7.56
CA LEU A 232 -14.26 -1.07 -7.61
C LEU A 232 -13.72 -1.38 -9.01
N LEU A 233 -14.49 -1.15 -10.07
CA LEU A 233 -14.04 -1.34 -11.45
C LEU A 233 -12.88 -0.39 -11.79
N TYR A 234 -12.94 0.86 -11.35
CA TYR A 234 -11.86 1.81 -11.56
C TYR A 234 -10.56 1.34 -10.89
N LEU A 235 -10.64 0.86 -9.64
CA LEU A 235 -9.50 0.29 -8.92
C LEU A 235 -8.93 -0.94 -9.66
N ILE A 236 -9.78 -1.84 -10.15
CA ILE A 236 -9.39 -3.03 -10.91
C ILE A 236 -8.62 -2.63 -12.18
N ILE A 237 -9.19 -1.73 -12.97
CA ILE A 237 -8.59 -1.29 -14.24
C ILE A 237 -7.24 -0.61 -13.99
N THR A 238 -7.18 0.34 -13.06
CA THR A 238 -5.96 1.09 -12.75
C THR A 238 -4.87 0.20 -12.17
N SER A 239 -5.22 -0.78 -11.34
CA SER A 239 -4.27 -1.73 -10.77
C SER A 239 -3.66 -2.66 -11.82
N ILE A 240 -4.47 -3.16 -12.75
CA ILE A 240 -3.98 -4.00 -13.86
C ILE A 240 -3.07 -3.18 -14.78
N ILE A 241 -3.47 -1.96 -15.15
CA ILE A 241 -2.66 -1.08 -15.99
C ILE A 241 -1.31 -0.79 -15.31
N ALA A 242 -1.33 -0.40 -14.03
CA ALA A 242 -0.09 -0.14 -13.29
C ALA A 242 0.83 -1.36 -13.22
N LEU A 243 0.27 -2.56 -12.98
CA LEU A 243 1.05 -3.81 -12.95
C LEU A 243 1.66 -4.12 -14.32
N VAL A 244 0.89 -4.02 -15.40
CA VAL A 244 1.38 -4.30 -16.77
C VAL A 244 2.50 -3.34 -17.14
N ILE A 245 2.32 -2.04 -16.89
CA ILE A 245 3.36 -1.04 -17.13
C ILE A 245 4.59 -1.30 -16.25
N GLY A 246 4.40 -1.57 -14.97
CA GLY A 246 5.48 -1.83 -14.03
C GLY A 246 6.32 -3.04 -14.42
N VAL A 247 5.67 -4.15 -14.73
CA VAL A 247 6.33 -5.37 -15.21
C VAL A 247 7.06 -5.10 -16.52
N PHE A 248 6.42 -4.46 -17.49
CA PHE A 248 7.03 -4.15 -18.79
C PHE A 248 8.29 -3.29 -18.65
N LEU A 249 8.21 -2.18 -17.92
CA LEU A 249 9.36 -1.30 -17.71
C LEU A 249 10.48 -2.01 -16.96
N PHE A 250 10.14 -2.74 -15.90
CA PHE A 250 11.14 -3.46 -15.10
C PHE A 250 11.91 -4.49 -15.94
N TYR A 251 11.20 -5.33 -16.71
CA TYR A 251 11.84 -6.32 -17.58
C TYR A 251 12.65 -5.68 -18.71
N ARG A 252 12.19 -4.54 -19.23
CA ARG A 252 12.90 -3.82 -20.31
C ARG A 252 14.26 -3.28 -19.86
N TYR A 253 14.34 -2.80 -18.62
CA TYR A 253 15.51 -2.07 -18.12
C TYR A 253 16.33 -2.83 -17.07
N GLN A 254 15.89 -3.99 -16.60
CA GLN A 254 16.58 -4.73 -15.52
C GLN A 254 18.04 -5.08 -15.82
N ASP A 255 18.43 -5.26 -17.08
CA ASP A 255 19.79 -5.62 -17.46
C ASP A 255 20.76 -4.44 -17.25
N GLU A 256 20.25 -3.21 -17.39
CA GLU A 256 21.02 -1.99 -17.19
C GLU A 256 21.17 -1.61 -15.71
N PHE A 257 20.41 -2.23 -14.79
CA PHE A 257 20.48 -1.90 -13.36
C PHE A 257 21.86 -2.11 -12.78
N VAL A 258 22.57 -3.16 -13.18
CA VAL A 258 23.91 -3.48 -12.65
C VAL A 258 24.93 -2.37 -12.94
N ILE A 259 24.73 -1.63 -14.01
CA ILE A 259 25.61 -0.53 -14.42
C ILE A 259 25.29 0.74 -13.61
N ASN A 260 24.06 0.90 -13.15
CA ASN A 260 23.55 2.12 -12.50
C ASN A 260 23.44 2.04 -10.97
N ILE A 261 23.87 0.92 -10.37
CA ILE A 261 23.87 0.68 -8.92
C ILE A 261 25.26 0.58 -8.31
#